data_e4f3b10d1f6dcb7f66fd8de6c955f2c4
#
_entry.id   e4f3b10d1f6dcb7f66fd8de6c955f2c4
#
_cell.length_a   1.000
_cell.length_b   1.000
_cell.length_c   1.000
_cell.angle_alpha   90.00
_cell.angle_beta   90.00
_cell.angle_gamma   90.00
#
_symmetry.space_group_name_H-M   'P 1'
#
loop_
_entity.id
_entity.type
_entity.pdbx_description
1 polymer ?
#
loop_
_entity_poly.entity_id
_entity_poly.type
_entity_poly.pdbx_seq_one_letter_code
_entity_poly.pdbx_strand_id
1 'polypeptide(L)'
;IRRADPTVLAAVFAVAVCWLSAWGLALWTVLSGLGSSIRAHVAILVFAAATFANNVTPFGQAGGEPVAALFISRSAGTEYETGLAAIASVDSINFVPSIGLASVGIVYFSTQVSFGSRLQFASYAVAALAIAVPVLAVVGWNYRYRVEAAAVRVATPVASLVGRVVPRRSPPTADAIRSRVEGFFHAIERVSGNRRGLALTFGFALLGWLCLATSLWLSLFALGQTVAYPVALVVVPVGAIAGATPLPGGLGGVEAVLITLLVALGVPNGAAAAAVIIHRTATYVLPTVVGGGIAGVLGSDTFAAGS
;
A
#
# COMPACT_ATOMS: atom_id res chain seq x y z
N ILE A 1 -19.40 -11.84 -16.76
CA ILE A 1 -18.75 -10.66 -17.36
C ILE A 1 -19.49 -10.18 -18.61
N ARG A 2 -19.95 -11.06 -19.53
CA ARG A 2 -20.68 -10.65 -20.77
C ARG A 2 -21.98 -9.86 -20.54
N ARG A 3 -22.52 -9.81 -19.33
CA ARG A 3 -23.74 -9.08 -18.93
C ARG A 3 -23.46 -7.87 -18.03
N ALA A 4 -22.20 -7.55 -17.77
CA ALA A 4 -21.84 -6.42 -16.93
C ALA A 4 -22.15 -5.10 -17.64
N ASP A 5 -22.73 -4.14 -16.93
CA ASP A 5 -23.04 -2.82 -17.45
C ASP A 5 -21.74 -2.07 -17.76
N PRO A 6 -21.48 -1.66 -19.01
CA PRO A 6 -20.25 -0.98 -19.40
C PRO A 6 -20.08 0.37 -18.72
N THR A 7 -21.15 1.06 -18.36
CA THR A 7 -21.08 2.34 -17.64
C THR A 7 -20.55 2.14 -16.22
N VAL A 8 -21.03 1.10 -15.54
CA VAL A 8 -20.56 0.74 -14.20
C VAL A 8 -19.11 0.27 -14.25
N LEU A 9 -18.72 -0.49 -15.30
CA LEU A 9 -17.32 -0.88 -15.49
C LEU A 9 -16.41 0.35 -15.67
N ALA A 10 -16.83 1.34 -16.47
CA ALA A 10 -16.08 2.59 -16.60
C ALA A 10 -15.93 3.31 -15.25
N ALA A 11 -16.97 3.31 -14.42
CA ALA A 11 -16.91 3.87 -13.06
C ALA A 11 -15.91 3.11 -12.16
N VAL A 12 -15.81 1.77 -12.26
CA VAL A 12 -14.81 0.98 -11.53
C VAL A 12 -13.40 1.45 -11.86
N PHE A 13 -13.08 1.65 -13.15
CA PHE A 13 -11.75 2.15 -13.56
C PHE A 13 -11.53 3.60 -13.15
N ALA A 14 -12.53 4.47 -13.24
CA ALA A 14 -12.43 5.86 -12.80
C ALA A 14 -12.12 5.95 -11.29
N VAL A 15 -12.80 5.14 -10.48
CA VAL A 15 -12.56 5.07 -9.04
C VAL A 15 -11.18 4.48 -8.73
N ALA A 16 -10.68 3.53 -9.52
CA ALA A 16 -9.32 3.01 -9.38
C ALA A 16 -8.25 4.08 -9.68
N VAL A 17 -8.46 4.92 -10.70
CA VAL A 17 -7.60 6.09 -10.98
C VAL A 17 -7.67 7.10 -9.85
N CYS A 18 -8.85 7.35 -9.27
CA CYS A 18 -9.03 8.21 -8.11
C CYS A 18 -8.25 7.68 -6.90
N TRP A 19 -8.32 6.38 -6.61
CA TRP A 19 -7.50 5.73 -5.57
C TRP A 19 -6.01 5.97 -5.77
N LEU A 20 -5.48 5.67 -6.97
CA LEU A 20 -4.07 5.83 -7.29
C LEU A 20 -3.63 7.29 -7.12
N SER A 21 -4.49 8.23 -7.56
CA SER A 21 -4.25 9.67 -7.40
C SER A 21 -4.27 10.10 -5.94
N ALA A 22 -5.21 9.61 -5.15
CA ALA A 22 -5.33 9.93 -3.73
C ALA A 22 -4.07 9.51 -2.96
N TRP A 23 -3.59 8.29 -3.16
CA TRP A 23 -2.37 7.83 -2.49
C TRP A 23 -1.10 8.49 -3.04
N GLY A 24 -1.06 8.85 -4.33
CA GLY A 24 -0.01 9.70 -4.89
C GLY A 24 0.00 11.11 -4.27
N LEU A 25 -1.17 11.68 -3.97
CA LEU A 25 -1.29 12.95 -3.23
C LEU A 25 -0.90 12.81 -1.76
N ALA A 26 -1.15 11.65 -1.13
CA ALA A 26 -0.62 11.33 0.20
C ALA A 26 0.92 11.37 0.18
N LEU A 27 1.55 10.72 -0.81
CA LEU A 27 3.00 10.77 -1.01
C LEU A 27 3.51 12.20 -1.24
N TRP A 28 2.82 12.97 -2.08
CA TRP A 28 3.15 14.39 -2.30
C TRP A 28 3.13 15.21 -1.01
N THR A 29 2.12 14.99 -0.17
CA THR A 29 1.97 15.70 1.10
C THR A 29 3.12 15.39 2.05
N VAL A 30 3.52 14.13 2.14
CA VAL A 30 4.67 13.71 2.96
C VAL A 30 5.97 14.29 2.43
N LEU A 31 6.24 14.18 1.13
CA LEU A 31 7.44 14.71 0.49
C LEU A 31 7.54 16.25 0.63
N SER A 32 6.43 16.95 0.46
CA SER A 32 6.38 18.40 0.69
C SER A 32 6.70 18.77 2.14
N GLY A 33 6.21 17.97 3.10
CA GLY A 33 6.53 18.13 4.53
C GLY A 33 8.00 17.85 4.84
N LEU A 34 8.67 17.04 4.02
CA LEU A 34 10.11 16.76 4.10
C LEU A 34 10.98 17.80 3.36
N GLY A 35 10.37 18.82 2.75
CA GLY A 35 11.07 19.90 2.06
C GLY A 35 11.32 19.65 0.57
N SER A 36 10.73 18.60 -0.01
CA SER A 36 10.83 18.35 -1.45
C SER A 36 9.94 19.30 -2.25
N SER A 37 10.46 19.79 -3.39
CA SER A 37 9.74 20.64 -4.33
C SER A 37 8.98 19.86 -5.42
N ILE A 38 8.76 18.57 -5.25
CA ILE A 38 8.07 17.73 -6.22
C ILE A 38 6.64 18.24 -6.50
N ARG A 39 6.23 18.24 -7.78
CA ARG A 39 4.88 18.61 -8.18
C ARG A 39 3.89 17.46 -7.91
N ALA A 40 2.65 17.78 -7.54
CA ALA A 40 1.63 16.79 -7.18
C ALA A 40 1.40 15.72 -8.27
N HIS A 41 1.29 16.13 -9.54
CA HIS A 41 1.12 15.16 -10.65
C HIS A 41 2.32 14.23 -10.82
N VAL A 42 3.55 14.72 -10.58
CA VAL A 42 4.76 13.87 -10.61
C VAL A 42 4.74 12.86 -9.47
N ALA A 43 4.32 13.28 -8.28
CA ALA A 43 4.18 12.35 -7.15
C ALA A 43 3.14 11.26 -7.41
N ILE A 44 2.04 11.57 -8.12
CA ILE A 44 1.04 10.56 -8.55
C ILE A 44 1.68 9.55 -9.52
N LEU A 45 2.44 10.01 -10.50
CA LEU A 45 3.13 9.14 -11.46
C LEU A 45 4.19 8.27 -10.76
N VAL A 46 4.96 8.86 -9.85
CA VAL A 46 5.97 8.14 -9.05
C VAL A 46 5.31 7.10 -8.14
N PHE A 47 4.14 7.43 -7.55
CA PHE A 47 3.38 6.46 -6.77
C PHE A 47 2.86 5.30 -7.63
N ALA A 48 2.47 5.55 -8.88
CA ALA A 48 2.11 4.49 -9.82
C ALA A 48 3.31 3.58 -10.13
N ALA A 49 4.51 4.14 -10.33
CA ALA A 49 5.73 3.36 -10.50
C ALA A 49 6.10 2.56 -9.24
N ALA A 50 5.90 3.13 -8.03
CA ALA A 50 6.06 2.43 -6.77
C ALA A 50 5.08 1.26 -6.64
N THR A 51 3.81 1.47 -7.03
CA THR A 51 2.80 0.41 -7.05
C THR A 51 3.18 -0.72 -8.01
N PHE A 52 3.72 -0.40 -9.19
CA PHE A 52 4.28 -1.41 -10.09
C PHE A 52 5.39 -2.21 -9.41
N ALA A 53 6.35 -1.55 -8.75
CA ALA A 53 7.43 -2.23 -8.05
C ALA A 53 6.89 -3.20 -6.99
N ASN A 54 5.91 -2.77 -6.19
CA ASN A 54 5.24 -3.61 -5.19
C ASN A 54 4.51 -4.81 -5.82
N ASN A 55 3.91 -4.61 -6.99
CA ASN A 55 3.13 -5.65 -7.68
C ASN A 55 4.01 -6.71 -8.34
N VAL A 56 5.24 -6.39 -8.76
CA VAL A 56 6.12 -7.34 -9.46
C VAL A 56 7.17 -7.98 -8.54
N THR A 57 7.36 -7.46 -7.33
CA THR A 57 8.32 -8.02 -6.37
C THR A 57 7.65 -9.03 -5.43
N PRO A 58 8.36 -10.08 -5.01
CA PRO A 58 7.91 -10.97 -3.95
C PRO A 58 7.67 -10.19 -2.65
N PHE A 59 6.73 -10.65 -1.83
CA PHE A 59 6.30 -10.00 -0.58
C PHE A 59 5.65 -8.62 -0.76
N GLY A 60 5.19 -8.30 -1.97
CA GLY A 60 4.44 -7.07 -2.26
C GLY A 60 5.17 -5.81 -1.81
N GLN A 61 4.57 -5.03 -0.92
CA GLN A 61 5.13 -3.76 -0.42
C GLN A 61 6.54 -3.94 0.18
N ALA A 62 6.75 -4.93 1.04
CA ALA A 62 8.05 -5.13 1.69
C ALA A 62 9.20 -5.39 0.68
N GLY A 63 8.91 -6.04 -0.46
CA GLY A 63 9.89 -6.26 -1.52
C GLY A 63 10.03 -5.07 -2.46
N GLY A 64 8.97 -4.33 -2.71
CA GLY A 64 8.92 -3.20 -3.64
C GLY A 64 9.34 -1.85 -3.05
N GLU A 65 9.21 -1.65 -1.74
CA GLU A 65 9.55 -0.38 -1.07
C GLU A 65 10.98 0.11 -1.37
N PRO A 66 12.04 -0.72 -1.39
CA PRO A 66 13.37 -0.26 -1.76
C PRO A 66 13.45 0.30 -3.18
N VAL A 67 12.72 -0.28 -4.12
CA VAL A 67 12.64 0.19 -5.51
C VAL A 67 11.79 1.46 -5.59
N ALA A 68 10.68 1.49 -4.88
CA ALA A 68 9.82 2.67 -4.74
C ALA A 68 10.60 3.87 -4.18
N ALA A 69 11.39 3.66 -3.13
CA ALA A 69 12.25 4.69 -2.54
C ALA A 69 13.26 5.25 -3.56
N LEU A 70 13.79 4.40 -4.44
CA LEU A 70 14.69 4.83 -5.52
C LEU A 70 13.97 5.71 -6.56
N PHE A 71 12.76 5.34 -6.97
CA PHE A 71 11.96 6.17 -7.88
C PHE A 71 11.61 7.52 -7.24
N ILE A 72 11.21 7.51 -5.97
CA ILE A 72 10.87 8.71 -5.21
C ILE A 72 12.08 9.62 -5.08
N SER A 73 13.21 9.11 -4.60
CA SER A 73 14.40 9.93 -4.36
C SER A 73 14.91 10.59 -5.65
N ARG A 74 14.91 9.86 -6.76
CA ARG A 74 15.31 10.41 -8.07
C ARG A 74 14.36 11.49 -8.57
N SER A 75 13.06 11.23 -8.51
CA SER A 75 12.04 12.15 -9.03
C SER A 75 11.85 13.38 -8.15
N ALA A 76 12.11 13.25 -6.86
CA ALA A 76 11.98 14.33 -5.87
C ALA A 76 13.29 15.09 -5.63
N GLY A 77 14.42 14.63 -6.18
CA GLY A 77 15.74 15.21 -5.96
C GLY A 77 16.17 15.14 -4.49
N THR A 78 15.81 14.05 -3.79
CA THR A 78 16.10 13.84 -2.37
C THR A 78 17.01 12.64 -2.16
N GLU A 79 17.56 12.50 -0.96
CA GLU A 79 18.30 11.31 -0.57
C GLU A 79 17.41 10.07 -0.57
N TYR A 80 18.00 8.89 -0.80
CA TYR A 80 17.29 7.62 -0.82
C TYR A 80 16.55 7.35 0.49
N GLU A 81 17.18 7.66 1.62
CA GLU A 81 16.64 7.49 2.96
C GLU A 81 15.40 8.34 3.19
N THR A 82 15.38 9.55 2.63
CA THR A 82 14.19 10.44 2.64
C THR A 82 13.07 9.84 1.78
N GLY A 83 13.39 9.29 0.61
CA GLY A 83 12.43 8.57 -0.23
C GLY A 83 11.84 7.34 0.45
N LEU A 84 12.68 6.55 1.12
CA LEU A 84 12.26 5.38 1.89
C LEU A 84 11.40 5.78 3.08
N ALA A 85 11.79 6.81 3.82
CA ALA A 85 10.99 7.33 4.93
C ALA A 85 9.64 7.86 4.47
N ALA A 86 9.58 8.51 3.30
CA ALA A 86 8.34 9.02 2.74
C ALA A 86 7.36 7.88 2.41
N ILE A 87 7.79 6.84 1.68
CA ILE A 87 6.89 5.73 1.34
C ILE A 87 6.49 4.94 2.58
N ALA A 88 7.41 4.63 3.48
CA ALA A 88 7.12 3.94 4.72
C ALA A 88 6.15 4.73 5.62
N SER A 89 6.22 6.07 5.63
CA SER A 89 5.27 6.93 6.34
C SER A 89 3.88 6.86 5.72
N VAL A 90 3.77 6.92 4.40
CA VAL A 90 2.49 6.79 3.68
C VAL A 90 1.85 5.45 3.98
N ASP A 91 2.61 4.36 3.87
CA ASP A 91 2.11 3.00 4.09
C ASP A 91 1.72 2.78 5.56
N SER A 92 2.50 3.31 6.51
CA SER A 92 2.14 3.26 7.93
C SER A 92 0.84 4.01 8.24
N ILE A 93 0.64 5.20 7.64
CA ILE A 93 -0.58 5.99 7.82
C ILE A 93 -1.77 5.28 7.17
N ASN A 94 -1.57 4.59 6.04
CA ASN A 94 -2.61 3.84 5.34
C ASN A 94 -3.24 2.72 6.19
N PHE A 95 -2.52 2.14 7.15
CA PHE A 95 -3.09 1.13 8.05
C PHE A 95 -4.21 1.67 8.94
N VAL A 96 -4.14 2.94 9.35
CA VAL A 96 -5.12 3.51 10.30
C VAL A 96 -6.54 3.57 9.69
N PRO A 97 -6.76 4.18 8.50
CA PRO A 97 -8.09 4.18 7.89
C PRO A 97 -8.55 2.78 7.47
N SER A 98 -7.66 1.87 7.08
CA SER A 98 -8.06 0.50 6.71
C SER A 98 -8.68 -0.25 7.89
N ILE A 99 -8.08 -0.16 9.06
CA ILE A 99 -8.60 -0.76 10.30
C ILE A 99 -9.91 -0.06 10.71
N GLY A 100 -9.95 1.27 10.62
CA GLY A 100 -11.16 2.06 10.93
C GLY A 100 -12.35 1.64 10.06
N LEU A 101 -12.16 1.55 8.76
CA LEU A 101 -13.22 1.14 7.82
C LEU A 101 -13.66 -0.31 8.03
N ALA A 102 -12.71 -1.23 8.23
CA ALA A 102 -13.04 -2.61 8.58
C ALA A 102 -13.87 -2.69 9.88
N SER A 103 -13.50 -1.90 10.89
CA SER A 103 -14.24 -1.83 12.17
C SER A 103 -15.65 -1.29 11.97
N VAL A 104 -15.85 -0.23 11.18
CA VAL A 104 -17.19 0.31 10.84
C VAL A 104 -18.03 -0.76 10.15
N GLY A 105 -17.47 -1.49 9.19
CA GLY A 105 -18.17 -2.57 8.51
C GLY A 105 -18.56 -3.71 9.46
N ILE A 106 -17.69 -4.10 10.39
CA ILE A 106 -17.98 -5.14 11.40
C ILE A 106 -19.08 -4.69 12.36
N VAL A 107 -19.04 -3.45 12.84
CA VAL A 107 -20.11 -2.89 13.71
C VAL A 107 -21.45 -2.94 12.96
N TYR A 108 -21.50 -2.55 11.70
CA TYR A 108 -22.71 -2.66 10.89
C TYR A 108 -23.25 -4.09 10.86
N PHE A 109 -22.39 -5.09 10.60
CA PHE A 109 -22.81 -6.49 10.58
C PHE A 109 -23.30 -6.97 11.96
N SER A 110 -22.67 -6.53 13.05
CA SER A 110 -23.07 -6.94 14.40
C SER A 110 -24.51 -6.51 14.75
N THR A 111 -25.02 -5.47 14.09
CA THR A 111 -26.39 -4.97 14.29
C THR A 111 -27.44 -5.65 13.40
N GLN A 112 -27.00 -6.33 12.30
CA GLN A 112 -27.93 -6.85 11.29
C GLN A 112 -28.05 -8.38 11.29
N VAL A 113 -27.07 -9.11 11.80
CA VAL A 113 -27.01 -10.58 11.69
C VAL A 113 -26.49 -11.19 13.00
N SER A 114 -27.12 -12.26 13.46
CA SER A 114 -26.53 -13.14 14.48
C SER A 114 -25.34 -13.86 13.86
N PHE A 115 -24.14 -13.56 14.37
CA PHE A 115 -22.87 -14.03 13.83
C PHE A 115 -22.76 -15.56 13.76
N GLY A 116 -22.61 -16.12 12.56
CA GLY A 116 -22.05 -17.46 12.40
C GLY A 116 -20.54 -17.47 12.72
N SER A 117 -20.01 -18.62 13.11
CA SER A 117 -18.63 -18.81 13.60
C SER A 117 -17.53 -18.22 12.69
N ARG A 118 -17.74 -18.15 11.38
CA ARG A 118 -16.78 -17.61 10.39
C ARG A 118 -16.66 -16.09 10.46
N LEU A 119 -17.76 -15.39 10.70
CA LEU A 119 -17.76 -13.93 10.81
C LEU A 119 -17.20 -13.49 12.17
N GLN A 120 -17.36 -14.29 13.21
CA GLN A 120 -16.71 -14.10 14.51
C GLN A 120 -15.18 -14.13 14.37
N PHE A 121 -14.64 -15.08 13.60
CA PHE A 121 -13.18 -15.15 13.35
C PHE A 121 -12.66 -13.90 12.63
N ALA A 122 -13.37 -13.41 11.60
CA ALA A 122 -13.00 -12.17 10.91
C ALA A 122 -13.04 -10.96 11.87
N SER A 123 -14.05 -10.90 12.75
CA SER A 123 -14.17 -9.84 13.77
C SER A 123 -13.01 -9.88 14.77
N TYR A 124 -12.60 -11.06 15.23
CA TYR A 124 -11.45 -11.20 16.13
C TYR A 124 -10.14 -10.82 15.43
N ALA A 125 -9.95 -11.18 14.15
CA ALA A 125 -8.77 -10.80 13.38
C ALA A 125 -8.65 -9.28 13.21
N VAL A 126 -9.75 -8.60 12.88
CA VAL A 126 -9.76 -7.13 12.77
C VAL A 126 -9.58 -6.46 14.14
N ALA A 127 -10.21 -6.97 15.20
CA ALA A 127 -10.01 -6.45 16.55
C ALA A 127 -8.56 -6.64 17.03
N ALA A 128 -7.96 -7.79 16.74
CA ALA A 128 -6.55 -8.04 17.04
C ALA A 128 -5.63 -7.08 16.28
N LEU A 129 -5.88 -6.80 15.00
CA LEU A 129 -5.14 -5.82 14.21
C LEU A 129 -5.34 -4.39 14.72
N ALA A 130 -6.58 -4.03 15.08
CA ALA A 130 -6.92 -2.72 15.63
C ALA A 130 -6.17 -2.43 16.94
N ILE A 131 -5.84 -3.45 17.70
CA ILE A 131 -5.03 -3.36 18.92
C ILE A 131 -3.53 -3.48 18.60
N ALA A 132 -3.14 -4.46 17.81
CA ALA A 132 -1.74 -4.75 17.54
C ALA A 132 -1.03 -3.60 16.80
N VAL A 133 -1.67 -2.98 15.81
CA VAL A 133 -1.03 -1.91 15.02
C VAL A 133 -0.70 -0.67 15.87
N PRO A 134 -1.62 -0.08 16.66
CA PRO A 134 -1.28 1.02 17.57
C PRO A 134 -0.24 0.63 18.61
N VAL A 135 -0.35 -0.58 19.18
CA VAL A 135 0.62 -1.08 20.19
C VAL A 135 2.01 -1.20 19.56
N LEU A 136 2.13 -1.80 18.36
CA LEU A 136 3.41 -1.91 17.66
C LEU A 136 3.96 -0.53 17.27
N ALA A 137 3.11 0.42 16.87
CA ALA A 137 3.51 1.78 16.57
C ALA A 137 4.06 2.49 17.83
N VAL A 138 3.36 2.41 18.97
CA VAL A 138 3.80 3.00 20.24
C VAL A 138 5.06 2.32 20.75
N VAL A 139 5.14 0.99 20.71
CA VAL A 139 6.33 0.23 21.11
C VAL A 139 7.50 0.58 20.19
N GLY A 140 7.31 0.57 18.87
CA GLY A 140 8.34 0.95 17.89
C GLY A 140 8.87 2.36 18.15
N TRP A 141 7.97 3.31 18.43
CA TRP A 141 8.33 4.69 18.75
C TRP A 141 9.09 4.81 20.09
N ASN A 142 8.62 4.14 21.13
CA ASN A 142 9.27 4.16 22.44
C ASN A 142 10.66 3.49 22.42
N TYR A 143 10.83 2.48 21.59
CA TYR A 143 12.09 1.75 21.44
C TYR A 143 12.86 2.14 20.16
N ARG A 144 12.56 3.28 19.52
CA ARG A 144 13.15 3.70 18.24
C ARG A 144 14.67 3.63 18.21
N TYR A 145 15.38 4.03 19.28
CA TYR A 145 16.83 3.93 19.37
C TYR A 145 17.35 2.48 19.41
N ARG A 146 16.56 1.56 19.98
CA ARG A 146 16.91 0.12 19.96
C ARG A 146 16.63 -0.48 18.60
N VAL A 147 15.54 -0.06 17.94
CA VAL A 147 15.20 -0.47 16.57
C VAL A 147 16.26 0.04 15.59
N GLU A 148 16.69 1.29 15.74
CA GLU A 148 17.81 1.87 14.99
C GLU A 148 19.10 1.07 15.16
N ALA A 149 19.51 0.81 16.41
CA ALA A 149 20.69 0.00 16.69
C ALA A 149 20.58 -1.44 16.15
N ALA A 150 19.39 -2.05 16.20
CA ALA A 150 19.14 -3.36 15.64
C ALA A 150 19.19 -3.31 14.10
N ALA A 151 18.61 -2.28 13.47
CA ALA A 151 18.65 -2.09 12.02
C ALA A 151 20.09 -1.95 11.52
N VAL A 152 20.92 -1.14 12.16
CA VAL A 152 22.36 -1.03 11.85
C VAL A 152 23.07 -2.38 12.00
N ARG A 153 22.79 -3.12 13.09
CA ARG A 153 23.41 -4.43 13.35
C ARG A 153 23.05 -5.47 12.29
N VAL A 154 21.81 -5.44 11.78
CA VAL A 154 21.35 -6.37 10.72
C VAL A 154 21.80 -5.90 9.35
N ALA A 155 21.71 -4.60 9.05
CA ALA A 155 22.07 -4.05 7.76
C ALA A 155 23.56 -4.19 7.45
N THR A 156 24.44 -4.09 8.43
CA THR A 156 25.89 -4.19 8.25
C THR A 156 26.32 -5.54 7.64
N PRO A 157 25.97 -6.72 8.20
CA PRO A 157 26.36 -7.99 7.58
C PRO A 157 25.68 -8.24 6.23
N VAL A 158 24.42 -7.81 6.06
CA VAL A 158 23.72 -7.93 4.78
C VAL A 158 24.39 -7.10 3.71
N ALA A 159 24.72 -5.84 3.98
CA ALA A 159 25.42 -4.97 3.06
C ALA A 159 26.83 -5.50 2.71
N SER A 160 27.55 -6.08 3.68
CA SER A 160 28.85 -6.70 3.44
C SER A 160 28.75 -7.95 2.57
N LEU A 161 27.69 -8.74 2.74
CA LEU A 161 27.44 -9.93 1.92
C LEU A 161 27.08 -9.55 0.48
N VAL A 162 26.20 -8.56 0.30
CA VAL A 162 25.83 -8.03 -1.03
C VAL A 162 27.03 -7.41 -1.72
N GLY A 163 27.87 -6.66 -1.00
CA GLY A 163 29.10 -6.06 -1.56
C GLY A 163 30.14 -7.09 -2.03
N ARG A 164 30.12 -8.31 -1.46
CA ARG A 164 30.98 -9.43 -1.93
C ARG A 164 30.45 -10.09 -3.22
N VAL A 165 29.13 -10.04 -3.44
CA VAL A 165 28.48 -10.69 -4.59
C VAL A 165 28.42 -9.76 -5.80
N VAL A 166 28.42 -8.43 -5.60
CA VAL A 166 28.37 -7.44 -6.70
C VAL A 166 29.77 -6.85 -6.92
N PRO A 167 30.53 -7.36 -7.92
CA PRO A 167 31.85 -6.83 -8.23
C PRO A 167 31.69 -5.45 -8.84
N ARG A 168 32.19 -4.41 -8.20
CA ARG A 168 32.37 -3.00 -8.62
C ARG A 168 31.93 -1.94 -7.61
N ARG A 169 31.43 -2.32 -6.41
CA ARG A 169 31.16 -1.36 -5.34
C ARG A 169 31.85 -1.81 -4.05
N SER A 170 32.63 -0.94 -3.45
CA SER A 170 33.12 -1.15 -2.09
C SER A 170 31.94 -1.28 -1.14
N PRO A 171 31.92 -2.27 -0.24
CA PRO A 171 30.85 -2.40 0.74
C PRO A 171 30.74 -1.11 1.56
N PRO A 172 29.53 -0.62 1.85
CA PRO A 172 29.35 0.58 2.65
C PRO A 172 29.94 0.37 4.05
N THR A 173 30.61 1.40 4.55
CA THR A 173 31.15 1.38 5.92
C THR A 173 30.03 1.35 6.95
N ALA A 174 30.32 0.86 8.16
CA ALA A 174 29.33 0.85 9.26
C ALA A 174 28.81 2.25 9.56
N ASP A 175 29.66 3.28 9.47
CA ASP A 175 29.28 4.68 9.67
C ASP A 175 28.34 5.18 8.55
N ALA A 176 28.57 4.80 7.32
CA ALA A 176 27.67 5.12 6.22
C ALA A 176 26.28 4.46 6.40
N ILE A 177 26.23 3.23 6.90
CA ILE A 177 24.96 2.55 7.19
C ILE A 177 24.25 3.26 8.35
N ARG A 178 25.01 3.61 9.40
CA ARG A 178 24.46 4.34 10.56
C ARG A 178 23.86 5.69 10.12
N SER A 179 24.60 6.50 9.36
CA SER A 179 24.12 7.79 8.86
C SER A 179 22.81 7.65 8.06
N ARG A 180 22.69 6.60 7.25
CA ARG A 180 21.46 6.31 6.48
C ARG A 180 20.28 5.97 7.38
N VAL A 181 20.50 5.13 8.39
CA VAL A 181 19.45 4.76 9.35
C VAL A 181 19.03 5.98 10.18
N GLU A 182 19.96 6.80 10.64
CA GLU A 182 19.68 8.07 11.33
C GLU A 182 18.89 9.02 10.42
N GLY A 183 19.28 9.18 9.17
CA GLY A 183 18.57 10.00 8.18
C GLY A 183 17.11 9.55 7.97
N PHE A 184 16.88 8.25 7.92
CA PHE A 184 15.54 7.67 7.84
C PHE A 184 14.67 8.05 9.06
N PHE A 185 15.19 7.84 10.29
CA PHE A 185 14.43 8.16 11.50
C PHE A 185 14.17 9.66 11.66
N HIS A 186 15.14 10.51 11.30
CA HIS A 186 14.94 11.97 11.29
C HIS A 186 13.86 12.40 10.29
N ALA A 187 13.76 11.74 9.13
CA ALA A 187 12.68 12.02 8.19
C ALA A 187 11.31 11.62 8.77
N ILE A 188 11.20 10.47 9.43
CA ILE A 188 9.98 10.04 10.13
C ILE A 188 9.58 11.04 11.23
N GLU A 189 10.53 11.53 12.02
CA GLU A 189 10.27 12.54 13.05
C GLU A 189 9.72 13.85 12.45
N ARG A 190 10.27 14.31 11.32
CA ARG A 190 9.76 15.49 10.61
C ARG A 190 8.33 15.29 10.11
N VAL A 191 8.00 14.11 9.56
CA VAL A 191 6.63 13.79 9.12
C VAL A 191 5.68 13.82 10.32
N SER A 192 6.06 13.18 11.44
CA SER A 192 5.22 13.08 12.64
C SER A 192 5.00 14.43 13.33
N GLY A 193 5.94 15.35 13.20
CA GLY A 193 5.82 16.73 13.72
C GLY A 193 4.87 17.65 12.93
N ASN A 194 4.55 17.32 11.68
CA ASN A 194 3.70 18.11 10.81
C ASN A 194 2.22 17.69 10.90
N ARG A 195 1.48 18.20 11.89
CA ARG A 195 0.07 17.85 12.13
C ARG A 195 -0.84 18.08 10.92
N ARG A 196 -0.64 19.17 10.17
CA ARG A 196 -1.42 19.46 8.95
C ARG A 196 -1.10 18.46 7.84
N GLY A 197 0.17 18.17 7.64
CA GLY A 197 0.62 17.14 6.68
C GLY A 197 0.06 15.76 7.03
N LEU A 198 0.11 15.37 8.31
CA LEU A 198 -0.48 14.11 8.78
C LEU A 198 -1.98 14.03 8.52
N ALA A 199 -2.74 15.10 8.82
CA ALA A 199 -4.18 15.13 8.59
C ALA A 199 -4.54 15.03 7.10
N LEU A 200 -3.79 15.72 6.22
CA LEU A 200 -3.97 15.62 4.77
C LEU A 200 -3.60 14.24 4.24
N THR A 201 -2.47 13.68 4.68
CA THR A 201 -2.05 12.31 4.31
C THR A 201 -3.09 11.28 4.74
N PHE A 202 -3.61 11.39 5.97
CA PHE A 202 -4.69 10.55 6.47
C PHE A 202 -5.97 10.70 5.62
N GLY A 203 -6.36 11.94 5.28
CA GLY A 203 -7.52 12.20 4.43
C GLY A 203 -7.39 11.56 3.05
N PHE A 204 -6.23 11.68 2.40
CA PHE A 204 -5.95 11.02 1.13
C PHE A 204 -5.88 9.49 1.26
N ALA A 205 -5.31 8.97 2.36
CA ALA A 205 -5.29 7.55 2.68
C ALA A 205 -6.71 6.98 2.81
N LEU A 206 -7.56 7.67 3.59
CA LEU A 206 -8.98 7.31 3.77
C LEU A 206 -9.74 7.34 2.44
N LEU A 207 -9.55 8.40 1.63
CA LEU A 207 -10.17 8.49 0.31
C LEU A 207 -9.76 7.31 -0.58
N GLY A 208 -8.48 6.95 -0.59
CA GLY A 208 -8.00 5.80 -1.36
C GLY A 208 -8.66 4.48 -0.92
N TRP A 209 -8.78 4.23 0.37
CA TRP A 209 -9.46 3.04 0.88
C TRP A 209 -10.96 3.02 0.54
N LEU A 210 -11.63 4.17 0.60
CA LEU A 210 -13.03 4.30 0.15
C LEU A 210 -13.15 4.03 -1.35
N CYS A 211 -12.22 4.51 -2.16
CA CYS A 211 -12.17 4.19 -3.59
C CYS A 211 -12.00 2.68 -3.83
N LEU A 212 -11.08 2.01 -3.11
CA LEU A 212 -10.89 0.57 -3.23
C LEU A 212 -12.16 -0.22 -2.85
N ALA A 213 -12.82 0.15 -1.75
CA ALA A 213 -14.08 -0.45 -1.34
C ALA A 213 -15.20 -0.20 -2.37
N THR A 214 -15.28 1.04 -2.89
CA THR A 214 -16.24 1.40 -3.94
C THR A 214 -15.98 0.63 -5.23
N SER A 215 -14.72 0.42 -5.61
CA SER A 215 -14.35 -0.38 -6.78
C SER A 215 -14.87 -1.83 -6.67
N LEU A 216 -14.70 -2.49 -5.53
CA LEU A 216 -15.23 -3.83 -5.31
C LEU A 216 -16.77 -3.83 -5.29
N TRP A 217 -17.37 -2.87 -4.61
CA TRP A 217 -18.84 -2.73 -4.54
C TRP A 217 -19.45 -2.51 -5.94
N LEU A 218 -18.91 -1.60 -6.74
CA LEU A 218 -19.33 -1.37 -8.12
C LEU A 218 -19.11 -2.62 -9.00
N SER A 219 -18.04 -3.37 -8.78
CA SER A 219 -17.80 -4.63 -9.50
C SER A 219 -18.87 -5.67 -9.23
N LEU A 220 -19.37 -5.76 -7.99
CA LEU A 220 -20.52 -6.59 -7.62
C LEU A 220 -21.81 -6.06 -8.25
N PHE A 221 -22.04 -4.74 -8.19
CA PHE A 221 -23.21 -4.10 -8.76
C PHE A 221 -23.28 -4.27 -10.28
N ALA A 222 -22.16 -4.18 -11.00
CA ALA A 222 -22.07 -4.42 -12.44
C ALA A 222 -22.51 -5.85 -12.84
N LEU A 223 -22.46 -6.79 -11.91
CA LEU A 223 -22.89 -8.19 -12.11
C LEU A 223 -24.31 -8.45 -11.57
N GLY A 224 -25.06 -7.39 -11.22
CA GLY A 224 -26.41 -7.48 -10.69
C GLY A 224 -26.50 -7.98 -9.23
N GLN A 225 -25.38 -7.94 -8.49
CA GLN A 225 -25.37 -8.31 -7.08
C GLN A 225 -25.66 -7.09 -6.21
N THR A 226 -26.78 -7.10 -5.50
CA THR A 226 -27.16 -6.05 -4.56
C THR A 226 -26.61 -6.39 -3.17
N VAL A 227 -25.39 -5.91 -2.91
CA VAL A 227 -24.70 -6.12 -1.63
C VAL A 227 -24.60 -4.79 -0.89
N ALA A 228 -24.81 -4.79 0.43
CA ALA A 228 -24.67 -3.59 1.24
C ALA A 228 -23.22 -3.08 1.19
N TYR A 229 -23.01 -1.77 1.04
CA TYR A 229 -21.68 -1.17 0.92
C TYR A 229 -20.71 -1.53 2.06
N PRO A 230 -21.14 -1.67 3.34
CA PRO A 230 -20.28 -2.11 4.43
C PRO A 230 -19.59 -3.48 4.21
N VAL A 231 -20.13 -4.35 3.33
CA VAL A 231 -19.46 -5.58 2.92
C VAL A 231 -18.08 -5.28 2.31
N ALA A 232 -18.02 -4.32 1.40
CA ALA A 232 -16.77 -3.93 0.77
C ALA A 232 -15.80 -3.25 1.74
N LEU A 233 -16.31 -2.51 2.73
CA LEU A 233 -15.49 -1.89 3.79
C LEU A 233 -14.77 -2.91 4.69
N VAL A 234 -15.30 -4.14 4.82
CA VAL A 234 -14.63 -5.23 5.54
C VAL A 234 -13.76 -6.05 4.59
N VAL A 235 -14.32 -6.46 3.47
CA VAL A 235 -13.70 -7.43 2.56
C VAL A 235 -12.39 -6.89 1.97
N VAL A 236 -12.35 -5.61 1.58
CA VAL A 236 -11.16 -5.02 0.95
C VAL A 236 -9.97 -4.90 1.91
N PRO A 237 -10.09 -4.30 3.12
CA PRO A 237 -8.96 -4.25 4.05
C PRO A 237 -8.48 -5.63 4.52
N VAL A 238 -9.42 -6.57 4.76
CA VAL A 238 -9.05 -7.94 5.16
C VAL A 238 -8.36 -8.67 4.00
N GLY A 239 -8.83 -8.48 2.76
CA GLY A 239 -8.17 -9.02 1.57
C GLY A 239 -6.75 -8.47 1.37
N ALA A 240 -6.52 -7.20 1.69
CA ALA A 240 -5.21 -6.57 1.56
C ALA A 240 -4.13 -7.22 2.45
N ILE A 241 -4.51 -7.80 3.60
CA ILE A 241 -3.58 -8.54 4.49
C ILE A 241 -2.94 -9.71 3.75
N ALA A 242 -3.69 -10.36 2.86
CA ALA A 242 -3.18 -11.46 2.03
C ALA A 242 -2.12 -11.00 1.00
N GLY A 243 -1.98 -9.68 0.78
CA GLY A 243 -0.90 -9.11 -0.03
C GLY A 243 0.49 -9.32 0.56
N ALA A 244 0.61 -9.63 1.86
CA ALA A 244 1.88 -9.97 2.51
C ALA A 244 2.38 -11.39 2.18
N THR A 245 1.71 -12.13 1.29
CA THR A 245 2.19 -13.44 0.81
C THR A 245 3.46 -13.32 -0.03
N PRO A 246 4.31 -14.38 -0.10
CA PRO A 246 5.54 -14.33 -0.89
C PRO A 246 5.32 -14.30 -2.41
N LEU A 247 4.10 -14.17 -2.85
CA LEU A 247 3.74 -14.07 -4.27
C LEU A 247 3.78 -12.60 -4.73
N PRO A 248 4.23 -12.32 -5.95
CA PRO A 248 4.27 -10.97 -6.50
C PRO A 248 2.90 -10.27 -6.39
N GLY A 249 2.85 -9.11 -5.71
CA GLY A 249 1.62 -8.33 -5.49
C GLY A 249 0.48 -9.11 -4.81
N GLY A 250 0.78 -10.22 -4.12
CA GLY A 250 -0.22 -11.06 -3.46
C GLY A 250 -1.12 -11.83 -4.42
N LEU A 251 -0.70 -12.04 -5.69
CA LEU A 251 -1.48 -12.76 -6.70
C LEU A 251 -1.92 -14.14 -6.19
N GLY A 252 -3.18 -14.46 -6.38
CA GLY A 252 -3.80 -15.69 -5.91
C GLY A 252 -4.25 -15.61 -4.45
N GLY A 253 -3.43 -15.05 -3.55
CA GLY A 253 -3.75 -14.93 -2.12
C GLY A 253 -4.85 -13.91 -1.85
N VAL A 254 -4.69 -12.70 -2.37
CA VAL A 254 -5.68 -11.63 -2.24
C VAL A 254 -7.01 -12.05 -2.86
N GLU A 255 -6.98 -12.58 -4.09
CA GLU A 255 -8.18 -13.03 -4.81
C GLU A 255 -8.90 -14.14 -4.04
N ALA A 256 -8.17 -15.12 -3.53
CA ALA A 256 -8.75 -16.23 -2.76
C ALA A 256 -9.43 -15.73 -1.48
N VAL A 257 -8.81 -14.79 -0.75
CA VAL A 257 -9.40 -14.22 0.47
C VAL A 257 -10.63 -13.38 0.13
N LEU A 258 -10.56 -12.49 -0.87
CA LEU A 258 -11.71 -11.67 -1.29
C LEU A 258 -12.90 -12.56 -1.71
N ILE A 259 -12.68 -13.57 -2.55
CA ILE A 259 -13.73 -14.49 -3.01
C ILE A 259 -14.31 -15.25 -1.81
N THR A 260 -13.46 -15.81 -0.95
CA THR A 260 -13.91 -16.58 0.22
C THR A 260 -14.77 -15.74 1.16
N LEU A 261 -14.37 -14.49 1.42
CA LEU A 261 -15.14 -13.58 2.26
C LEU A 261 -16.48 -13.21 1.62
N LEU A 262 -16.52 -12.87 0.33
CA LEU A 262 -17.74 -12.56 -0.38
C LEU A 262 -18.72 -13.75 -0.37
N VAL A 263 -18.22 -14.97 -0.62
CA VAL A 263 -19.04 -16.19 -0.56
C VAL A 263 -19.55 -16.45 0.86
N ALA A 264 -18.72 -16.25 1.87
CA ALA A 264 -19.14 -16.38 3.27
C ALA A 264 -20.23 -15.37 3.67
N LEU A 265 -20.28 -14.23 2.98
CA LEU A 265 -21.30 -13.17 3.15
C LEU A 265 -22.51 -13.33 2.21
N GLY A 266 -22.63 -14.49 1.53
CA GLY A 266 -23.81 -14.86 0.75
C GLY A 266 -23.75 -14.52 -0.74
N VAL A 267 -22.63 -14.01 -1.25
CA VAL A 267 -22.48 -13.78 -2.69
C VAL A 267 -22.25 -15.13 -3.41
N PRO A 268 -22.97 -15.43 -4.50
CA PRO A 268 -22.73 -16.64 -5.27
C PRO A 268 -21.27 -16.72 -5.77
N ASN A 269 -20.65 -17.92 -5.70
CA ASN A 269 -19.22 -18.12 -5.97
C ASN A 269 -18.80 -17.56 -7.33
N GLY A 270 -19.57 -17.83 -8.40
CA GLY A 270 -19.27 -17.32 -9.74
C GLY A 270 -19.34 -15.79 -9.84
N ALA A 271 -20.26 -15.15 -9.11
CA ALA A 271 -20.38 -13.69 -9.05
C ALA A 271 -19.24 -13.07 -8.23
N ALA A 272 -18.89 -13.68 -7.08
CA ALA A 272 -17.76 -13.26 -6.25
C ALA A 272 -16.45 -13.30 -7.03
N ALA A 273 -16.16 -14.42 -7.72
CA ALA A 273 -14.97 -14.56 -8.55
C ALA A 273 -14.93 -13.53 -9.69
N ALA A 274 -16.04 -13.33 -10.40
CA ALA A 274 -16.12 -12.35 -11.49
C ALA A 274 -15.94 -10.90 -10.98
N ALA A 275 -16.55 -10.54 -9.85
CA ALA A 275 -16.40 -9.21 -9.24
C ALA A 275 -14.95 -8.96 -8.79
N VAL A 276 -14.31 -9.93 -8.18
CA VAL A 276 -12.91 -9.83 -7.76
C VAL A 276 -11.99 -9.69 -8.97
N ILE A 277 -12.23 -10.41 -10.08
CA ILE A 277 -11.46 -10.24 -11.32
C ILE A 277 -11.60 -8.81 -11.85
N ILE A 278 -12.83 -8.27 -11.93
CA ILE A 278 -13.06 -6.88 -12.39
C ILE A 278 -12.32 -5.90 -11.49
N HIS A 279 -12.50 -6.00 -10.17
CA HIS A 279 -11.84 -5.16 -9.18
C HIS A 279 -10.31 -5.23 -9.30
N ARG A 280 -9.73 -6.42 -9.39
CA ARG A 280 -8.27 -6.62 -9.52
C ARG A 280 -7.75 -6.16 -10.87
N THR A 281 -8.54 -6.26 -11.94
CA THR A 281 -8.14 -5.68 -13.23
C THR A 281 -7.96 -4.16 -13.10
N ALA A 282 -8.85 -3.48 -12.41
CA ALA A 282 -8.77 -2.03 -12.21
C ALA A 282 -7.71 -1.62 -11.18
N THR A 283 -7.54 -2.39 -10.08
CA THR A 283 -6.69 -1.99 -8.94
C THR A 283 -5.32 -2.68 -8.89
N TYR A 284 -5.09 -3.69 -9.72
CA TYR A 284 -3.81 -4.38 -9.82
C TYR A 284 -3.24 -4.30 -11.24
N VAL A 285 -3.99 -4.75 -12.28
CA VAL A 285 -3.46 -4.81 -13.65
C VAL A 285 -3.22 -3.41 -14.21
N LEU A 286 -4.21 -2.51 -14.11
CA LEU A 286 -4.10 -1.14 -14.61
C LEU A 286 -2.90 -0.40 -14.00
N PRO A 287 -2.73 -0.29 -12.67
CA PRO A 287 -1.58 0.41 -12.10
C PRO A 287 -0.25 -0.31 -12.39
N THR A 288 -0.24 -1.63 -12.55
CA THR A 288 0.96 -2.37 -12.94
C THR A 288 1.40 -2.00 -14.35
N VAL A 289 0.49 -1.93 -15.31
CA VAL A 289 0.81 -1.56 -16.70
C VAL A 289 1.22 -0.09 -16.79
N VAL A 290 0.43 0.81 -16.20
CA VAL A 290 0.73 2.25 -16.21
C VAL A 290 2.02 2.55 -15.47
N GLY A 291 2.16 2.01 -14.25
CA GLY A 291 3.35 2.20 -13.42
C GLY A 291 4.60 1.59 -14.03
N GLY A 292 4.47 0.44 -14.71
CA GLY A 292 5.57 -0.18 -15.45
C GLY A 292 6.07 0.68 -16.61
N GLY A 293 5.15 1.31 -17.36
CA GLY A 293 5.50 2.29 -18.38
C GLY A 293 6.26 3.49 -17.81
N ILE A 294 5.78 4.04 -16.69
CA ILE A 294 6.42 5.17 -16.00
C ILE A 294 7.80 4.75 -15.44
N ALA A 295 7.89 3.58 -14.81
CA ALA A 295 9.14 3.05 -14.28
C ALA A 295 10.20 2.84 -15.40
N GLY A 296 9.75 2.41 -16.59
CA GLY A 296 10.59 2.30 -17.78
C GLY A 296 11.18 3.65 -18.20
N VAL A 297 10.38 4.71 -18.21
CA VAL A 297 10.86 6.07 -18.52
C VAL A 297 11.82 6.57 -17.44
N LEU A 298 11.47 6.45 -16.16
CA LEU A 298 12.35 6.85 -15.05
C LEU A 298 13.66 6.04 -14.99
N GLY A 299 13.64 4.80 -15.49
CA GLY A 299 14.82 3.94 -15.60
C GLY A 299 15.71 4.30 -16.80
N SER A 300 15.15 4.71 -17.95
CA SER A 300 15.89 5.03 -19.16
C SER A 300 16.78 6.27 -19.03
N ASP A 301 16.35 7.27 -18.26
CA ASP A 301 17.15 8.48 -18.00
C ASP A 301 18.48 8.17 -17.27
N THR A 302 18.59 6.99 -16.65
CA THR A 302 19.83 6.54 -15.99
C THR A 302 20.87 5.96 -16.95
N PHE A 303 20.47 5.44 -18.09
CA PHE A 303 21.40 4.94 -19.10
C PHE A 303 21.92 6.08 -19.99
N ALA A 304 21.14 7.15 -20.19
CA ALA A 304 21.54 8.30 -20.98
C ALA A 304 22.49 9.27 -20.26
N ALA A 305 22.45 9.33 -18.92
CA ALA A 305 23.32 10.20 -18.11
C ALA A 305 24.68 9.55 -17.75
N GLY A 306 24.91 8.29 -18.10
CA GLY A 306 26.14 7.52 -17.83
C GLY A 306 26.96 7.20 -19.06
N SER A 307 26.57 7.69 -20.25
CA SER A 307 27.33 7.63 -21.51
C SER A 307 27.88 9.00 -21.86
#